data_2b58e697d91492db5ee67b21d679953e
#
_entry.id   2b58e697d91492db5ee67b21d679953e
#
_cell.length_a   1.000
_cell.length_b   1.000
_cell.length_c   1.000
_cell.angle_alpha   90.00
_cell.angle_beta   90.00
_cell.angle_gamma   90.00
#
_symmetry.space_group_name_H-M   'P 1'
#
loop_
_entity.id
_entity.type
_entity.pdbx_description
1 polymer ?
#
loop_
_entity_poly.entity_id
_entity_poly.type
_entity_poly.pdbx_seq_one_letter_code
_entity_poly.pdbx_strand_id
1 'polypeptide(L)'
;MAFRDLLAGATEVNDEISVNHDMLTHSSKMNHKAIVFNNISETNGLRSAVNVLARDRICAIFDISPGELIDILAWAMANPSEPNVIDIEKSPVFENTQEIVDLTKIPIPWHYPEDRGRYQSASVIIA
;
A
#
# COMPACT_ATOMS: atom_id res chain seq x y z
N MET A 1 -6.32 7.95 12.83
CA MET A 1 -5.99 8.11 11.40
C MET A 1 -6.30 6.81 10.69
N ALA A 2 -7.07 6.83 9.60
CA ALA A 2 -7.35 5.64 8.80
C ALA A 2 -6.29 5.50 7.69
N PHE A 3 -6.06 4.28 7.19
CA PHE A 3 -5.14 4.07 6.05
C PHE A 3 -5.47 4.96 4.84
N ARG A 4 -6.74 5.28 4.64
CA ARG A 4 -7.19 6.18 3.56
C ARG A 4 -6.64 7.62 3.69
N ASP A 5 -6.31 8.05 4.89
CA ASP A 5 -5.73 9.39 5.13
C ASP A 5 -4.32 9.47 4.52
N LEU A 6 -3.62 8.32 4.39
CA LEU A 6 -2.34 8.21 3.69
C LEU A 6 -2.44 8.51 2.20
N LEU A 7 -3.62 8.40 1.61
CA LEU A 7 -3.86 8.67 0.21
C LEU A 7 -4.23 10.13 -0.06
N ALA A 8 -4.34 10.96 0.97
CA ALA A 8 -4.63 12.37 0.79
C ALA A 8 -3.55 13.04 -0.08
N GLY A 9 -3.96 13.73 -1.15
CA GLY A 9 -3.06 14.36 -2.12
C GLY A 9 -2.26 13.39 -3.00
N ALA A 10 -2.62 12.10 -3.04
CA ALA A 10 -2.07 11.18 -4.03
C ALA A 10 -2.50 11.57 -5.45
N THR A 11 -1.65 11.31 -6.42
CA THR A 11 -2.02 11.48 -7.83
C THR A 11 -2.92 10.32 -8.26
N GLU A 12 -4.06 10.63 -8.85
CA GLU A 12 -4.97 9.61 -9.38
C GLU A 12 -4.70 9.36 -10.86
N VAL A 13 -4.61 8.08 -11.23
CA VAL A 13 -4.50 7.60 -12.61
C VAL A 13 -5.79 6.85 -12.94
N ASN A 14 -6.57 7.41 -13.86
CA ASN A 14 -7.87 6.86 -14.28
C ASN A 14 -7.80 6.14 -15.63
N ASP A 15 -6.73 6.33 -16.38
CA ASP A 15 -6.49 5.59 -17.62
C ASP A 15 -6.38 4.10 -17.30
N GLU A 16 -6.81 3.28 -18.25
CA GLU A 16 -6.64 1.84 -18.12
C GLU A 16 -5.16 1.49 -18.18
N ILE A 17 -4.68 0.78 -17.18
CA ILE A 17 -3.29 0.33 -17.07
C ILE A 17 -3.24 -1.16 -16.75
N SER A 18 -2.13 -1.80 -17.12
CA SER A 18 -1.83 -3.18 -16.78
C SER A 18 -0.95 -3.27 -15.53
N VAL A 19 -1.11 -4.35 -14.76
CA VAL A 19 -0.14 -4.70 -13.70
C VAL A 19 1.22 -5.10 -14.31
N ASN A 20 1.27 -5.41 -15.61
CA ASN A 20 2.49 -5.83 -16.30
C ASN A 20 3.27 -4.59 -16.76
N HIS A 21 4.19 -4.12 -15.92
CA HIS A 21 5.14 -3.02 -16.14
C HIS A 21 4.55 -1.59 -16.19
N ASP A 22 3.24 -1.41 -16.48
CA ASP A 22 2.67 -0.06 -16.59
C ASP A 22 2.69 0.69 -15.27
N MET A 23 2.32 0.01 -14.18
CA MET A 23 2.34 0.60 -12.84
C MET A 23 3.74 1.12 -12.46
N LEU A 24 4.79 0.36 -12.78
CA LEU A 24 6.17 0.79 -12.56
C LEU A 24 6.53 2.00 -13.44
N THR A 25 6.14 1.96 -14.72
CA THR A 25 6.38 3.05 -15.66
C THR A 25 5.78 4.37 -15.18
N HIS A 26 4.57 4.33 -14.63
CA HIS A 26 3.94 5.50 -14.04
C HIS A 26 4.63 5.93 -12.74
N SER A 27 4.91 5.00 -11.84
CA SER A 27 5.50 5.32 -10.53
C SER A 27 6.91 5.89 -10.63
N SER A 28 7.72 5.41 -11.57
CA SER A 28 9.09 5.90 -11.80
C SER A 28 9.14 7.36 -12.26
N LYS A 29 8.13 7.82 -12.99
CA LYS A 29 8.03 9.20 -13.47
C LYS A 29 7.59 10.19 -12.39
N MET A 30 7.04 9.73 -11.28
CA MET A 30 6.39 10.56 -10.28
C MET A 30 7.24 10.88 -9.06
N ASN A 31 8.54 10.57 -9.10
CA ASN A 31 9.53 10.94 -8.09
C ASN A 31 9.05 10.66 -6.65
N HIS A 32 8.69 9.41 -6.36
CA HIS A 32 8.21 8.93 -5.05
C HIS A 32 6.87 9.51 -4.55
N LYS A 33 6.17 10.29 -5.35
CA LYS A 33 4.80 10.71 -4.99
C LYS A 33 3.87 9.51 -4.94
N ALA A 34 2.92 9.53 -4.02
CA ALA A 34 1.90 8.49 -3.97
C ALA A 34 0.98 8.58 -5.18
N ILE A 35 0.64 7.42 -5.72
CA ILE A 35 -0.24 7.28 -6.89
C ILE A 35 -1.32 6.27 -6.53
N VAL A 36 -2.55 6.57 -6.92
CA VAL A 36 -3.68 5.66 -6.88
C VAL A 36 -4.07 5.31 -8.32
N PHE A 37 -4.03 4.03 -8.64
CA PHE A 37 -4.48 3.49 -9.92
C PHE A 37 -5.94 3.03 -9.76
N ASN A 38 -6.84 3.69 -10.45
CA ASN A 38 -8.28 3.46 -10.33
C ASN A 38 -8.83 2.43 -11.34
N ASN A 39 -8.12 2.21 -12.46
CA ASN A 39 -8.56 1.34 -13.53
C ASN A 39 -7.44 0.39 -13.95
N ILE A 40 -7.49 -0.84 -13.45
CA ILE A 40 -6.48 -1.86 -13.69
C ILE A 40 -7.13 -3.02 -14.44
N SER A 41 -6.68 -3.29 -15.68
CA SER A 41 -7.36 -4.19 -16.64
C SER A 41 -7.48 -5.63 -16.16
N GLU A 42 -6.51 -6.13 -15.38
CA GLU A 42 -6.51 -7.53 -14.94
C GLU A 42 -7.34 -7.77 -13.67
N THR A 43 -7.92 -6.72 -13.09
CA THR A 43 -8.66 -6.82 -11.83
C THR A 43 -10.15 -6.56 -12.00
N ASN A 44 -10.95 -7.05 -11.07
CA ASN A 44 -12.39 -6.83 -11.08
C ASN A 44 -12.73 -5.52 -10.32
N GLY A 45 -12.21 -4.38 -10.82
CA GLY A 45 -12.44 -3.06 -10.21
C GLY A 45 -11.65 -2.80 -8.92
N LEU A 46 -10.70 -3.67 -8.56
CA LEU A 46 -9.79 -3.39 -7.45
C LEU A 46 -8.81 -2.30 -7.86
N ARG A 47 -8.54 -1.41 -6.93
CA ARG A 47 -7.59 -0.31 -7.08
C ARG A 47 -6.28 -0.65 -6.40
N SER A 48 -5.21 -0.01 -6.82
CA SER A 48 -3.90 -0.13 -6.18
C SER A 48 -3.32 1.24 -5.85
N ALA A 49 -2.56 1.31 -4.77
CA ALA A 49 -1.82 2.50 -4.42
C ALA A 49 -0.33 2.16 -4.23
N VAL A 50 0.54 3.00 -4.76
CA VAL A 50 1.99 2.84 -4.66
C VAL A 50 2.62 4.08 -4.01
N ASN A 51 3.86 3.93 -3.49
CA ASN A 51 4.61 4.99 -2.82
C ASN A 51 3.89 5.60 -1.59
N VAL A 52 3.00 4.83 -0.97
CA VAL A 52 2.22 5.29 0.19
C VAL A 52 3.05 5.42 1.46
N LEU A 53 4.17 4.70 1.54
CA LEU A 53 5.11 4.72 2.67
C LEU A 53 6.34 5.59 2.40
N ALA A 54 6.24 6.58 1.52
CA ALA A 54 7.29 7.57 1.36
C ALA A 54 7.54 8.32 2.68
N ARG A 55 8.80 8.72 2.92
CA ARG A 55 9.26 9.24 4.20
C ARG A 55 8.43 10.43 4.71
N ASP A 56 8.16 11.38 3.84
CA ASP A 56 7.35 12.56 4.13
C ASP A 56 5.91 12.21 4.53
N ARG A 57 5.34 11.16 3.93
CA ARG A 57 4.01 10.67 4.27
C ARG A 57 3.97 9.98 5.62
N ILE A 58 4.97 9.14 5.90
CA ILE A 58 5.11 8.52 7.22
C ILE A 58 5.25 9.61 8.30
N CYS A 59 6.07 10.62 8.04
CA CYS A 59 6.23 11.74 8.97
C CYS A 59 4.91 12.50 9.19
N ALA A 60 4.13 12.72 8.14
CA ALA A 60 2.82 13.36 8.24
C ALA A 60 1.81 12.54 9.07
N ILE A 61 1.88 11.19 9.04
CA ILE A 61 1.04 10.33 9.88
C ILE A 61 1.31 10.55 11.36
N PHE A 62 2.58 10.66 11.71
CA PHE A 62 3.02 10.81 13.09
C PHE A 62 3.07 12.27 13.54
N ASP A 63 2.77 13.22 12.66
CA ASP A 63 2.89 14.67 12.90
C ASP A 63 4.30 15.04 13.38
N ILE A 64 5.33 14.57 12.69
CA ILE A 64 6.74 14.76 13.00
C ILE A 64 7.51 15.27 11.79
N SER A 65 8.66 15.86 12.05
CA SER A 65 9.62 16.21 11.00
C SER A 65 10.41 14.98 10.50
N PRO A 66 10.94 15.00 9.27
CA PRO A 66 11.76 13.90 8.76
C PRO A 66 13.02 13.61 9.61
N GLY A 67 13.53 14.60 10.34
CA GLY A 67 14.67 14.42 11.24
C GLY A 67 14.35 13.58 12.48
N GLU A 68 13.11 13.61 12.94
CA GLU A 68 12.65 12.91 14.15
C GLU A 68 12.23 11.45 13.89
N LEU A 69 12.07 11.06 12.63
CA LEU A 69 11.53 9.75 12.27
C LEU A 69 12.31 8.58 12.87
N ILE A 70 13.64 8.63 12.81
CA ILE A 70 14.49 7.54 13.32
C ILE A 70 14.38 7.44 14.85
N ASP A 71 14.36 8.57 15.54
CA ASP A 71 14.27 8.60 17.01
C ASP A 71 12.91 8.07 17.48
N ILE A 72 11.82 8.44 16.79
CA ILE A 72 10.47 7.94 17.09
C ILE A 72 10.37 6.44 16.84
N LEU A 73 10.91 5.93 15.72
CA LEU A 73 10.92 4.50 15.45
C LEU A 73 11.75 3.72 16.46
N ALA A 74 12.93 4.23 16.82
CA ALA A 74 13.78 3.62 17.85
C ALA A 74 13.07 3.61 19.21
N TRP A 75 12.41 4.71 19.57
CA TRP A 75 11.60 4.78 20.79
C TRP A 75 10.45 3.76 20.78
N ALA A 76 9.70 3.66 19.69
CA ALA A 76 8.58 2.72 19.56
C ALA A 76 9.05 1.26 19.68
N MET A 77 10.20 0.92 19.11
CA MET A 77 10.79 -0.42 19.25
C MET A 77 11.22 -0.74 20.69
N ALA A 78 11.71 0.27 21.42
CA ALA A 78 12.10 0.12 22.83
C ALA A 78 10.91 0.12 23.81
N ASN A 79 9.76 0.63 23.37
CA ASN A 79 8.55 0.77 24.18
C ASN A 79 7.33 0.12 23.50
N PRO A 80 7.33 -1.21 23.32
CA PRO A 80 6.22 -1.90 22.70
C PRO A 80 4.96 -1.75 23.55
N SER A 81 3.81 -1.56 22.90
CA SER A 81 2.50 -1.58 23.54
C SER A 81 1.77 -2.88 23.21
N GLU A 82 0.94 -3.33 24.13
CA GLU A 82 0.06 -4.47 23.86
C GLU A 82 -0.93 -4.12 22.74
N PRO A 83 -1.16 -5.05 21.78
CA PRO A 83 -2.12 -4.82 20.71
C PRO A 83 -3.55 -4.81 21.25
N ASN A 84 -4.39 -3.98 20.66
CA ASN A 84 -5.82 -4.03 20.94
C ASN A 84 -6.43 -5.29 20.32
N VAL A 85 -7.01 -6.12 21.16
CA VAL A 85 -7.77 -7.30 20.72
C VAL A 85 -9.21 -6.88 20.44
N ILE A 86 -9.69 -7.18 19.24
CA ILE A 86 -11.09 -6.97 18.85
C ILE A 86 -11.76 -8.30 18.51
N ASP A 87 -13.06 -8.39 18.76
CA ASP A 87 -13.82 -9.57 18.37
C ASP A 87 -13.81 -9.72 16.85
N ILE A 88 -13.69 -10.96 16.38
CA ILE A 88 -13.65 -11.27 14.94
C ILE A 88 -14.85 -10.71 14.18
N GLU A 89 -16.03 -10.77 14.78
CA GLU A 89 -17.29 -10.27 14.20
C GLU A 89 -17.33 -8.74 14.04
N LYS A 90 -16.47 -8.03 14.77
CA LYS A 90 -16.35 -6.56 14.72
C LYS A 90 -15.17 -6.11 13.87
N SER A 91 -14.39 -7.05 13.34
CA SER A 91 -13.22 -6.75 12.54
C SER A 91 -13.62 -6.37 11.11
N PRO A 92 -13.21 -5.20 10.59
CA PRO A 92 -13.51 -4.81 9.22
C PRO A 92 -12.87 -5.73 8.18
N VAL A 93 -11.92 -6.58 8.56
CA VAL A 93 -11.30 -7.58 7.67
C VAL A 93 -12.30 -8.61 7.16
N PHE A 94 -13.39 -8.84 7.91
CA PHE A 94 -14.42 -9.83 7.57
C PHE A 94 -15.67 -9.23 6.92
N GLU A 95 -15.70 -7.92 6.64
CA GLU A 95 -16.84 -7.29 5.96
C GLU A 95 -17.07 -7.82 4.55
N ASN A 96 -15.99 -8.25 3.89
CA ASN A 96 -16.05 -8.81 2.54
C ASN A 96 -15.26 -10.12 2.50
N THR A 97 -15.93 -11.20 2.13
CA THR A 97 -15.33 -12.52 1.93
C THR A 97 -15.61 -13.02 0.52
N GLN A 98 -14.64 -13.70 -0.06
CA GLN A 98 -14.80 -14.37 -1.35
C GLN A 98 -14.70 -15.89 -1.15
N GLU A 99 -15.69 -16.64 -1.64
CA GLU A 99 -15.68 -18.10 -1.60
C GLU A 99 -14.65 -18.70 -2.55
N ILE A 100 -14.48 -18.06 -3.72
CA ILE A 100 -13.50 -18.49 -4.74
C ILE A 100 -12.35 -17.51 -4.73
N VAL A 101 -11.18 -17.99 -4.31
CA VAL A 101 -9.96 -17.19 -4.26
C VAL A 101 -9.24 -17.24 -5.60
N ASP A 102 -9.12 -16.10 -6.27
CA ASP A 102 -8.31 -15.92 -7.47
C ASP A 102 -7.28 -14.80 -7.23
N LEU A 103 -6.07 -15.18 -6.89
CA LEU A 103 -4.97 -14.24 -6.63
C LEU A 103 -4.54 -13.46 -7.88
N THR A 104 -4.88 -13.93 -9.07
CA THR A 104 -4.56 -13.23 -10.32
C THR A 104 -5.37 -11.93 -10.48
N LYS A 105 -6.47 -11.80 -9.74
CA LYS A 105 -7.33 -10.62 -9.71
C LYS A 105 -6.87 -9.55 -8.71
N ILE A 106 -5.89 -9.87 -7.86
CA ILE A 106 -5.28 -8.88 -6.97
C ILE A 106 -4.28 -8.05 -7.79
N PRO A 107 -4.29 -6.71 -7.69
CA PRO A 107 -3.43 -5.83 -8.47
C PRO A 107 -1.97 -5.84 -7.97
N ILE A 108 -1.34 -6.99 -8.03
CA ILE A 108 0.08 -7.16 -7.70
C ILE A 108 0.89 -6.89 -8.96
N PRO A 109 1.78 -5.89 -8.98
CA PRO A 109 2.50 -5.51 -10.18
C PRO A 109 3.61 -6.50 -10.55
N TRP A 110 3.87 -6.61 -11.83
CA TRP A 110 5.09 -7.17 -12.39
C TRP A 110 6.01 -6.00 -12.71
N HIS A 111 7.07 -5.84 -11.93
CA HIS A 111 7.89 -4.63 -12.01
C HIS A 111 8.84 -4.65 -13.22
N TYR A 112 9.65 -5.68 -13.37
CA TYR A 112 10.65 -5.78 -14.43
C TYR A 112 10.47 -7.03 -15.26
N PRO A 113 10.80 -7.01 -16.57
CA PRO A 113 10.71 -8.18 -17.45
C PRO A 113 11.53 -9.38 -16.96
N GLU A 114 12.63 -9.12 -16.24
CA GLU A 114 13.54 -10.13 -15.70
C GLU A 114 13.03 -10.77 -14.41
N ASP A 115 12.02 -10.19 -13.77
CA ASP A 115 11.40 -10.76 -12.58
C ASP A 115 10.71 -12.09 -12.91
N ARG A 116 10.74 -13.01 -11.96
CA ARG A 116 10.09 -14.32 -12.14
C ARG A 116 8.56 -14.29 -12.03
N GLY A 117 7.97 -13.12 -11.82
CA GLY A 117 6.53 -12.93 -11.71
C GLY A 117 6.16 -11.68 -10.93
N ARG A 118 4.90 -11.58 -10.62
CA ARG A 118 4.32 -10.46 -9.85
C ARG A 118 4.72 -10.55 -8.40
N TYR A 119 5.08 -9.44 -7.79
CA TYR A 119 5.38 -9.36 -6.36
C TYR A 119 5.07 -7.98 -5.78
N GLN A 120 4.84 -7.95 -4.49
CA GLN A 120 4.68 -6.72 -3.73
C GLN A 120 5.96 -6.49 -2.90
N SER A 121 6.65 -5.39 -3.18
CA SER A 121 7.85 -4.99 -2.42
C SER A 121 7.47 -4.35 -1.08
N ALA A 122 8.37 -4.46 -0.12
CA ALA A 122 8.19 -3.93 1.23
C ALA A 122 6.93 -4.44 1.96
N SER A 123 6.49 -5.66 1.64
CA SER A 123 5.41 -6.32 2.38
C SER A 123 5.93 -6.83 3.72
N VAL A 124 5.12 -6.64 4.75
CA VAL A 124 5.34 -7.24 6.07
C VAL A 124 4.19 -8.21 6.32
N ILE A 125 4.52 -9.48 6.57
CA ILE A 125 3.54 -10.49 6.99
C ILE A 125 3.65 -10.61 8.50
N ILE A 126 2.55 -10.30 9.18
CA ILE A 126 2.43 -10.48 10.63
C ILE A 126 1.48 -11.68 10.83
N ALA A 127 2.00 -12.73 11.43
CA ALA A 127 1.25 -13.94 11.77
C ALA A 127 0.97 -14.00 13.27
#